data_c13060706f7e614a182930af068a0d12
#
_entry.id   c13060706f7e614a182930af068a0d12
#
_cell.length_a   1.000
_cell.length_b   1.000
_cell.length_c   1.000
_cell.angle_alpha   90.00
_cell.angle_beta   90.00
_cell.angle_gamma   90.00
#
_symmetry.space_group_name_H-M   'P 1'
#
loop_
_entity.id
_entity.type
_entity.pdbx_description
1 polymer ?
#
loop_
_entity_poly.entity_id
_entity_poly.type
_entity_poly.pdbx_seq_one_letter_code
_entity_poly.pdbx_strand_id
1 'polypeptide(L)'
;MSAQDRLTDALYGLGWGTVKKLPEPAAVRLGRTIADLAWKQRGKGVQRLESNYARVVPDASPERLAELSRAGMRSYLRYWMESFRLPAWSKERIRAGFEAKDLHHLTEGMAAGKGVILALPHLANWDLAGAWVTTKLGIPFTTVAERLKPETLYDRFVAYREGLGMEVLPHSGGTAFGTLARRLRDGGLVCLVADRDLSASGVEVDFFGDTARMPAGPALLAQQTGALLLPVTLWYDDSPVMRGRVHPPVEVPGSGTRAEKTSVMTQALADAFATGIADHPQDWHMLQRLWLADLDPERGRP
;
A
#
# COMPACT_ATOMS: atom_id res chain seq x y z
N MET A 1 14.75 -23.90 7.42
CA MET A 1 15.12 -22.51 7.78
C MET A 1 16.63 -22.44 7.95
N SER A 2 17.29 -21.54 7.22
CA SER A 2 18.72 -21.25 7.42
C SER A 2 18.99 -20.58 8.79
N ALA A 3 20.26 -20.55 9.23
CA ALA A 3 20.61 -19.84 10.46
C ALA A 3 20.31 -18.34 10.36
N GLN A 4 20.44 -17.78 9.14
CA GLN A 4 20.11 -16.39 8.83
C GLN A 4 18.60 -16.13 8.94
N ASP A 5 17.74 -17.07 8.46
CA ASP A 5 16.28 -16.95 8.58
C ASP A 5 15.84 -16.97 10.05
N ARG A 6 16.45 -17.83 10.86
CA ARG A 6 16.16 -17.91 12.31
C ARG A 6 16.56 -16.63 13.05
N LEU A 7 17.71 -16.06 12.70
CA LEU A 7 18.15 -14.80 13.29
C LEU A 7 17.22 -13.66 12.88
N THR A 8 16.85 -13.59 11.60
CA THR A 8 15.89 -12.59 11.07
C THR A 8 14.54 -12.71 11.77
N ASP A 9 13.98 -13.91 11.89
CA ASP A 9 12.70 -14.14 12.57
C ASP A 9 12.77 -13.75 14.07
N ALA A 10 13.86 -14.12 14.75
CA ALA A 10 14.07 -13.76 16.15
C ALA A 10 14.19 -12.24 16.36
N LEU A 11 14.90 -11.53 15.48
CA LEU A 11 15.05 -10.07 15.52
C LEU A 11 13.71 -9.38 15.25
N TYR A 12 12.93 -9.83 14.28
CA TYR A 12 11.59 -9.32 14.02
C TYR A 12 10.64 -9.60 15.20
N GLY A 13 10.65 -10.82 15.73
CA GLY A 13 9.82 -11.18 16.89
C GLY A 13 10.15 -10.39 18.15
N LEU A 14 11.43 -10.21 18.44
CA LEU A 14 11.90 -9.39 19.57
C LEU A 14 11.57 -7.90 19.36
N GLY A 15 11.84 -7.37 18.16
CA GLY A 15 11.52 -6.00 17.79
C GLY A 15 10.02 -5.73 17.93
N TRP A 16 9.19 -6.61 17.38
CA TRP A 16 7.73 -6.51 17.47
C TRP A 16 7.23 -6.55 18.93
N GLY A 17 7.72 -7.53 19.72
CA GLY A 17 7.35 -7.67 21.14
C GLY A 17 7.76 -6.48 22.00
N THR A 18 8.93 -5.90 21.72
CA THR A 18 9.47 -4.75 22.44
C THR A 18 8.74 -3.45 22.08
N VAL A 19 8.61 -3.15 20.77
CA VAL A 19 7.96 -1.93 20.28
C VAL A 19 6.49 -1.86 20.71
N LYS A 20 5.80 -3.00 20.76
CA LYS A 20 4.41 -3.10 21.23
C LYS A 20 4.21 -2.62 22.67
N LYS A 21 5.22 -2.79 23.52
CA LYS A 21 5.18 -2.43 24.96
C LYS A 21 5.68 -1.02 25.26
N LEU A 22 6.36 -0.36 24.31
CA LEU A 22 6.89 0.98 24.54
C LEU A 22 5.75 2.01 24.69
N PRO A 23 5.90 3.00 25.58
CA PRO A 23 5.05 4.20 25.55
C PRO A 23 5.14 4.87 24.17
N GLU A 24 4.05 5.45 23.69
CA GLU A 24 3.98 6.01 22.36
C GLU A 24 5.06 7.06 22.04
N PRO A 25 5.33 8.05 22.93
CA PRO A 25 6.38 9.02 22.67
C PRO A 25 7.76 8.37 22.51
N ALA A 26 8.02 7.28 23.25
CA ALA A 26 9.26 6.53 23.14
C ALA A 26 9.35 5.76 21.81
N ALA A 27 8.27 5.11 21.38
CA ALA A 27 8.23 4.42 20.09
C ALA A 27 8.41 5.39 18.91
N VAL A 28 7.74 6.56 18.94
CA VAL A 28 7.88 7.61 17.93
C VAL A 28 9.33 8.13 17.88
N ARG A 29 9.92 8.41 19.05
CA ARG A 29 11.30 8.88 19.14
C ARG A 29 12.29 7.85 18.61
N LEU A 30 12.11 6.58 18.97
CA LEU A 30 12.92 5.45 18.49
C LEU A 30 12.81 5.32 16.96
N GLY A 31 11.60 5.32 16.42
CA GLY A 31 11.36 5.24 14.96
C GLY A 31 12.04 6.38 14.22
N ARG A 32 11.91 7.62 14.69
CA ARG A 32 12.61 8.79 14.10
C ARG A 32 14.11 8.66 14.15
N THR A 33 14.66 8.19 15.26
CA THR A 33 16.12 7.99 15.40
C THR A 33 16.64 6.94 14.43
N ILE A 34 15.95 5.80 14.32
CA ILE A 34 16.29 4.73 13.36
C ILE A 34 16.19 5.25 11.92
N ALA A 35 15.12 5.99 11.59
CA ALA A 35 14.94 6.58 10.27
C ALA A 35 16.08 7.53 9.90
N ASP A 36 16.45 8.45 10.82
CA ASP A 36 17.52 9.40 10.58
C ASP A 36 18.90 8.72 10.45
N LEU A 37 19.17 7.66 11.22
CA LEU A 37 20.38 6.87 11.07
C LEU A 37 20.42 6.12 9.73
N ALA A 38 19.33 5.45 9.35
CA ALA A 38 19.23 4.75 8.08
C ALA A 38 19.37 5.72 6.89
N TRP A 39 18.75 6.90 6.97
CA TRP A 39 18.90 7.95 5.97
C TRP A 39 20.34 8.43 5.84
N LYS A 40 21.04 8.68 6.96
CA LYS A 40 22.44 9.10 6.95
C LYS A 40 23.38 8.05 6.35
N GLN A 41 23.07 6.76 6.51
CA GLN A 41 23.85 5.67 5.91
C GLN A 41 23.72 5.59 4.39
N ARG A 42 22.73 6.29 3.77
CA ARG A 42 22.50 6.36 2.33
C ARG A 42 22.52 4.98 1.64
N GLY A 43 21.93 3.98 2.28
CA GLY A 43 21.79 2.64 1.71
C GLY A 43 20.97 2.66 0.40
N LYS A 44 21.00 1.55 -0.35
CA LYS A 44 20.31 1.43 -1.66
C LYS A 44 18.84 1.82 -1.61
N GLY A 45 18.13 1.56 -0.50
CA GLY A 45 16.73 1.94 -0.32
C GLY A 45 16.54 3.46 -0.29
N VAL A 46 17.39 4.19 0.44
CA VAL A 46 17.35 5.67 0.50
C VAL A 46 17.67 6.29 -0.85
N GLN A 47 18.69 5.77 -1.55
CA GLN A 47 19.05 6.28 -2.88
C GLN A 47 17.91 6.08 -3.90
N ARG A 48 17.22 4.94 -3.84
CA ARG A 48 16.04 4.67 -4.68
C ARG A 48 14.88 5.58 -4.33
N LEU A 49 14.64 5.81 -3.04
CA LEU A 49 13.60 6.72 -2.58
C LEU A 49 13.84 8.14 -3.11
N GLU A 50 15.08 8.63 -3.05
CA GLU A 50 15.46 9.94 -3.62
C GLU A 50 15.28 9.99 -5.13
N SER A 51 15.72 8.94 -5.86
CA SER A 51 15.51 8.84 -7.31
C SER A 51 14.03 8.83 -7.69
N ASN A 52 13.21 8.16 -6.91
CA ASN A 52 11.77 8.13 -7.11
C ASN A 52 11.14 9.51 -6.83
N TYR A 53 11.53 10.16 -5.74
CA TYR A 53 11.03 11.50 -5.43
C TYR A 53 11.48 12.56 -6.43
N ALA A 54 12.67 12.43 -7.04
CA ALA A 54 13.11 13.35 -8.09
C ALA A 54 12.17 13.37 -9.30
N ARG A 55 11.45 12.25 -9.59
CA ARG A 55 10.42 12.22 -10.63
C ARG A 55 9.10 12.83 -10.18
N VAL A 56 8.77 12.66 -8.91
CA VAL A 56 7.54 13.26 -8.33
C VAL A 56 7.65 14.77 -8.21
N VAL A 57 8.84 15.28 -7.89
CA VAL A 57 9.10 16.73 -7.70
C VAL A 57 10.33 17.14 -8.55
N PRO A 58 10.20 17.17 -9.88
CA PRO A 58 11.34 17.34 -10.80
C PRO A 58 12.07 18.68 -10.61
N ASP A 59 11.38 19.71 -10.12
CA ASP A 59 11.95 21.04 -9.91
C ASP A 59 12.58 21.23 -8.52
N ALA A 60 12.64 20.17 -7.70
CA ALA A 60 13.20 20.27 -6.36
C ALA A 60 14.73 20.37 -6.40
N SER A 61 15.30 21.28 -5.59
CA SER A 61 16.75 21.35 -5.42
C SER A 61 17.29 20.08 -4.72
N PRO A 62 18.59 19.78 -4.85
CA PRO A 62 19.22 18.65 -4.13
C PRO A 62 18.96 18.69 -2.61
N GLU A 63 18.96 19.88 -2.02
CA GLU A 63 18.70 20.08 -0.59
C GLU A 63 17.26 19.71 -0.26
N ARG A 64 16.31 20.14 -1.11
CA ARG A 64 14.89 19.81 -0.95
C ARG A 64 14.64 18.31 -1.11
N LEU A 65 15.29 17.65 -2.05
CA LEU A 65 15.21 16.19 -2.21
C LEU A 65 15.77 15.46 -0.99
N ALA A 66 16.88 15.94 -0.43
CA ALA A 66 17.46 15.38 0.79
C ALA A 66 16.53 15.53 2.00
N GLU A 67 15.89 16.70 2.17
CA GLU A 67 14.87 16.92 3.20
C GLU A 67 13.68 15.96 3.01
N LEU A 68 13.18 15.87 1.78
CA LEU A 68 12.04 15.04 1.43
C LEU A 68 12.33 13.56 1.66
N SER A 69 13.50 13.06 1.23
CA SER A 69 13.89 11.65 1.46
C SER A 69 14.07 11.34 2.95
N ARG A 70 14.55 12.31 3.75
CA ARG A 70 14.62 12.17 5.19
C ARG A 70 13.23 12.09 5.82
N ALA A 71 12.30 12.96 5.38
CA ALA A 71 10.90 12.92 5.80
C ALA A 71 10.24 11.59 5.39
N GLY A 72 10.51 11.10 4.17
CA GLY A 72 10.03 9.82 3.67
C GLY A 72 10.52 8.63 4.50
N MET A 73 11.79 8.62 4.88
CA MET A 73 12.30 7.58 5.79
C MET A 73 11.63 7.62 7.17
N ARG A 74 11.32 8.80 7.68
CA ARG A 74 10.58 8.97 8.94
C ARG A 74 9.14 8.49 8.82
N SER A 75 8.45 8.79 7.71
CA SER A 75 7.11 8.29 7.40
C SER A 75 7.11 6.77 7.28
N TYR A 76 8.06 6.19 6.54
CA TYR A 76 8.23 4.74 6.40
C TYR A 76 8.44 4.04 7.75
N LEU A 77 9.31 4.57 8.62
CA LEU A 77 9.50 4.01 9.94
C LEU A 77 8.30 4.25 10.88
N ARG A 78 7.54 5.34 10.70
CA ARG A 78 6.28 5.57 11.39
C ARG A 78 5.29 4.45 11.05
N TYR A 79 5.11 4.13 9.75
CA TYR A 79 4.28 3.00 9.32
C TYR A 79 4.64 1.71 10.07
N TRP A 80 5.93 1.33 10.12
CA TRP A 80 6.37 0.11 10.79
C TRP A 80 6.12 0.15 12.30
N MET A 81 6.44 1.27 12.96
CA MET A 81 6.20 1.41 14.39
C MET A 81 4.70 1.32 14.74
N GLU A 82 3.86 1.95 13.94
CA GLU A 82 2.41 1.88 14.12
C GLU A 82 1.89 0.47 13.84
N SER A 83 2.28 -0.17 12.73
CA SER A 83 1.86 -1.53 12.36
C SER A 83 2.24 -2.56 13.44
N PHE A 84 3.42 -2.45 14.05
CA PHE A 84 3.79 -3.33 15.17
C PHE A 84 2.94 -3.09 16.42
N ARG A 85 2.41 -1.91 16.62
CA ARG A 85 1.62 -1.52 17.80
C ARG A 85 0.11 -1.65 17.59
N LEU A 86 -0.35 -1.60 16.35
CA LEU A 86 -1.76 -1.60 15.98
C LEU A 86 -2.57 -2.75 16.60
N PRO A 87 -2.05 -4.01 16.75
CA PRO A 87 -2.78 -5.08 17.43
C PRO A 87 -3.06 -4.82 18.93
N ALA A 88 -2.34 -3.88 19.54
CA ALA A 88 -2.55 -3.50 20.93
C ALA A 88 -3.41 -2.23 21.10
N TRP A 89 -3.83 -1.60 20.00
CA TRP A 89 -4.67 -0.42 20.06
C TRP A 89 -6.12 -0.82 20.34
N SER A 90 -6.79 -0.01 21.14
CA SER A 90 -8.23 -0.18 21.34
C SER A 90 -9.01 0.19 20.08
N LYS A 91 -10.23 -0.36 19.95
CA LYS A 91 -11.11 -0.01 18.80
C LYS A 91 -11.40 1.49 18.75
N GLU A 92 -11.53 2.14 19.90
CA GLU A 92 -11.74 3.60 20.01
C GLU A 92 -10.56 4.37 19.44
N ARG A 93 -9.34 3.94 19.75
CA ARG A 93 -8.12 4.53 19.22
C ARG A 93 -8.02 4.35 17.70
N ILE A 94 -8.32 3.16 17.17
CA ILE A 94 -8.33 2.91 15.74
C ILE A 94 -9.36 3.81 15.05
N ARG A 95 -10.58 3.91 15.60
CA ARG A 95 -11.66 4.75 15.06
C ARG A 95 -11.31 6.23 15.06
N ALA A 96 -10.60 6.71 16.06
CA ALA A 96 -10.17 8.10 16.19
C ALA A 96 -8.87 8.41 15.43
N GLY A 97 -8.10 7.37 15.05
CA GLY A 97 -6.77 7.50 14.42
C GLY A 97 -6.79 7.73 12.91
N PHE A 98 -7.96 7.66 12.27
CA PHE A 98 -8.09 7.83 10.82
C PHE A 98 -9.39 8.54 10.43
N GLU A 99 -9.32 9.40 9.43
CA GLU A 99 -10.47 10.06 8.79
C GLU A 99 -10.38 9.95 7.28
N ALA A 100 -11.49 9.56 6.64
CA ALA A 100 -11.61 9.46 5.20
C ALA A 100 -12.43 10.61 4.62
N LYS A 101 -11.90 11.27 3.58
CA LYS A 101 -12.62 12.20 2.71
C LYS A 101 -13.32 11.42 1.60
N ASP A 102 -14.43 11.96 1.12
CA ASP A 102 -15.22 11.42 0.00
C ASP A 102 -15.64 9.95 0.20
N LEU A 103 -15.89 9.57 1.47
CA LEU A 103 -16.24 8.21 1.89
C LEU A 103 -17.55 7.71 1.24
N HIS A 104 -18.40 8.62 0.75
CA HIS A 104 -19.66 8.27 0.09
C HIS A 104 -19.46 7.35 -1.12
N HIS A 105 -18.35 7.48 -1.87
CA HIS A 105 -18.05 6.55 -2.97
C HIS A 105 -18.00 5.10 -2.51
N LEU A 106 -17.36 4.84 -1.36
CA LEU A 106 -17.31 3.50 -0.78
C LEU A 106 -18.68 3.06 -0.25
N THR A 107 -19.33 3.91 0.56
CA THR A 107 -20.57 3.51 1.23
C THR A 107 -21.74 3.30 0.26
N GLU A 108 -21.86 4.14 -0.76
CA GLU A 108 -22.84 3.99 -1.84
C GLU A 108 -22.53 2.76 -2.72
N GLY A 109 -21.23 2.55 -3.04
CA GLY A 109 -20.79 1.37 -3.77
C GLY A 109 -21.11 0.06 -3.04
N MET A 110 -20.87 -0.01 -1.74
CA MET A 110 -21.23 -1.17 -0.93
C MET A 110 -22.74 -1.34 -0.85
N ALA A 111 -23.52 -0.27 -0.69
CA ALA A 111 -24.98 -0.30 -0.68
C ALA A 111 -25.57 -0.79 -2.00
N ALA A 112 -24.91 -0.53 -3.13
CA ALA A 112 -25.33 -1.03 -4.44
C ALA A 112 -25.17 -2.56 -4.60
N GLY A 113 -24.44 -3.23 -3.71
CA GLY A 113 -24.32 -4.69 -3.65
C GLY A 113 -23.55 -5.34 -4.80
N LYS A 114 -22.84 -4.56 -5.63
CA LYS A 114 -22.06 -5.07 -6.79
C LYS A 114 -20.62 -5.41 -6.46
N GLY A 115 -20.22 -5.27 -5.18
CA GLY A 115 -18.84 -5.38 -4.74
C GLY A 115 -18.03 -4.13 -5.01
N VAL A 116 -17.00 -3.93 -4.21
CA VAL A 116 -16.08 -2.76 -4.32
C VAL A 116 -14.63 -3.21 -4.25
N ILE A 117 -13.79 -2.63 -5.09
CA ILE A 117 -12.34 -2.78 -5.06
C ILE A 117 -11.75 -1.42 -4.64
N LEU A 118 -11.05 -1.39 -3.50
CA LEU A 118 -10.20 -0.27 -3.14
C LEU A 118 -8.77 -0.56 -3.63
N ALA A 119 -8.29 0.24 -4.57
CA ALA A 119 -6.92 0.18 -5.05
C ALA A 119 -6.13 1.34 -4.45
N LEU A 120 -4.96 1.06 -3.86
CA LEU A 120 -4.18 2.08 -3.15
C LEU A 120 -2.68 1.92 -3.43
N PRO A 121 -1.90 3.01 -3.40
CA PRO A 121 -0.45 2.94 -3.46
C PRO A 121 0.13 2.68 -2.06
N HIS A 122 1.44 2.42 -1.98
CA HIS A 122 2.18 2.29 -0.72
C HIS A 122 2.32 3.65 0.00
N LEU A 123 1.19 4.28 0.32
CA LEU A 123 1.11 5.56 1.02
C LEU A 123 0.75 5.39 2.50
N ALA A 124 1.46 6.09 3.37
CA ALA A 124 1.19 6.17 4.82
C ALA A 124 0.95 4.78 5.46
N ASN A 125 -0.16 4.58 6.20
CA ASN A 125 -0.44 3.34 6.90
C ASN A 125 -1.73 2.66 6.44
N TRP A 126 -1.63 1.85 5.39
CA TRP A 126 -2.76 1.09 4.84
C TRP A 126 -3.31 0.02 5.80
N ASP A 127 -2.50 -0.50 6.74
CA ASP A 127 -2.97 -1.43 7.76
C ASP A 127 -3.89 -0.73 8.77
N LEU A 128 -3.57 0.52 9.17
CA LEU A 128 -4.46 1.34 10.02
C LEU A 128 -5.75 1.69 9.28
N ALA A 129 -5.67 2.09 8.00
CA ALA A 129 -6.86 2.36 7.19
C ALA A 129 -7.75 1.12 7.07
N GLY A 130 -7.17 -0.06 6.85
CA GLY A 130 -7.89 -1.34 6.83
C GLY A 130 -8.53 -1.67 8.16
N ALA A 131 -7.79 -1.55 9.28
CA ALA A 131 -8.32 -1.75 10.61
C ALA A 131 -9.46 -0.77 10.94
N TRP A 132 -9.40 0.45 10.44
CA TRP A 132 -10.47 1.43 10.57
C TRP A 132 -11.72 1.02 9.78
N VAL A 133 -11.58 0.54 8.54
CA VAL A 133 -12.70 0.03 7.75
C VAL A 133 -13.42 -1.10 8.50
N THR A 134 -12.70 -2.06 9.05
CA THR A 134 -13.30 -3.18 9.79
C THR A 134 -13.92 -2.75 11.12
N THR A 135 -13.29 -1.81 11.86
CA THR A 135 -13.73 -1.43 13.22
C THR A 135 -14.74 -0.29 13.23
N LYS A 136 -14.64 0.69 12.32
CA LYS A 136 -15.51 1.88 12.27
C LYS A 136 -16.72 1.65 11.38
N LEU A 137 -16.50 1.10 10.18
CA LEU A 137 -17.58 0.86 9.23
C LEU A 137 -18.21 -0.53 9.43
N GLY A 138 -17.53 -1.46 10.09
CA GLY A 138 -17.99 -2.83 10.27
C GLY A 138 -17.97 -3.65 8.97
N ILE A 139 -17.19 -3.23 7.97
CA ILE A 139 -17.10 -3.88 6.66
C ILE A 139 -15.89 -4.80 6.66
N PRO A 140 -16.05 -6.13 6.64
CA PRO A 140 -14.96 -7.06 6.42
C PRO A 140 -14.48 -6.95 4.97
N PHE A 141 -13.18 -7.20 4.73
CA PHE A 141 -12.63 -7.19 3.38
C PHE A 141 -11.57 -8.27 3.17
N THR A 142 -11.36 -8.59 1.89
CA THR A 142 -10.32 -9.52 1.47
C THR A 142 -9.16 -8.76 0.84
N THR A 143 -7.95 -9.16 1.16
CA THR A 143 -6.71 -8.62 0.57
C THR A 143 -5.76 -9.74 0.17
N VAL A 144 -4.69 -9.41 -0.55
CA VAL A 144 -3.62 -10.33 -0.87
C VAL A 144 -2.32 -9.89 -0.22
N ALA A 145 -1.50 -10.85 0.19
CA ALA A 145 -0.16 -10.59 0.70
C ALA A 145 0.88 -11.40 -0.07
N GLU A 146 2.00 -10.75 -0.38
CA GLU A 146 3.16 -11.42 -0.94
C GLU A 146 3.78 -12.35 0.11
N ARG A 147 4.17 -13.58 -0.29
CA ARG A 147 4.86 -14.50 0.60
C ARG A 147 6.25 -13.97 0.95
N LEU A 148 6.39 -13.48 2.16
CA LEU A 148 7.67 -13.04 2.70
C LEU A 148 8.52 -14.25 3.09
N LYS A 149 9.84 -14.07 3.06
CA LYS A 149 10.80 -15.03 3.62
C LYS A 149 11.46 -14.41 4.86
N PRO A 150 11.60 -15.16 5.96
CA PRO A 150 11.15 -16.55 6.19
C PRO A 150 9.61 -16.67 6.29
N GLU A 151 9.05 -17.86 6.06
CA GLU A 151 7.61 -18.12 6.06
C GLU A 151 6.94 -17.78 7.41
N THR A 152 7.66 -17.97 8.51
CA THR A 152 7.21 -17.57 9.85
C THR A 152 6.92 -16.08 9.96
N LEU A 153 7.62 -15.23 9.20
CA LEU A 153 7.34 -13.79 9.15
C LEU A 153 6.04 -13.54 8.38
N TYR A 154 5.83 -14.23 7.26
CA TYR A 154 4.58 -14.18 6.52
C TYR A 154 3.39 -14.58 7.40
N ASP A 155 3.48 -15.72 8.09
CA ASP A 155 2.41 -16.23 8.97
C ASP A 155 2.07 -15.22 10.07
N ARG A 156 3.07 -14.54 10.63
CA ARG A 156 2.86 -13.47 11.63
C ARG A 156 2.10 -12.27 11.04
N PHE A 157 2.42 -11.86 9.80
CA PHE A 157 1.70 -10.78 9.14
C PHE A 157 0.28 -11.16 8.78
N VAL A 158 0.04 -12.41 8.33
CA VAL A 158 -1.30 -12.92 8.07
C VAL A 158 -2.12 -12.92 9.37
N ALA A 159 -1.62 -13.57 10.42
CA ALA A 159 -2.31 -13.62 11.72
C ALA A 159 -2.58 -12.23 12.30
N TYR A 160 -1.64 -11.29 12.10
CA TYR A 160 -1.80 -9.89 12.48
C TYR A 160 -2.99 -9.23 11.78
N ARG A 161 -3.09 -9.35 10.45
CA ARG A 161 -4.16 -8.75 9.65
C ARG A 161 -5.50 -9.44 9.89
N GLU A 162 -5.51 -10.76 10.02
CA GLU A 162 -6.72 -11.51 10.39
C GLU A 162 -7.24 -11.09 11.77
N GLY A 163 -6.35 -10.87 12.72
CA GLY A 163 -6.69 -10.31 14.05
C GLY A 163 -7.30 -8.90 14.00
N LEU A 164 -7.10 -8.17 12.92
CA LEU A 164 -7.73 -6.87 12.63
C LEU A 164 -9.03 -6.99 11.81
N GLY A 165 -9.49 -8.20 11.49
CA GLY A 165 -10.72 -8.47 10.76
C GLY A 165 -10.58 -8.47 9.24
N MET A 166 -9.38 -8.67 8.72
CA MET A 166 -9.09 -8.78 7.29
C MET A 166 -8.99 -10.25 6.89
N GLU A 167 -9.51 -10.64 5.72
CA GLU A 167 -9.20 -11.94 5.09
C GLU A 167 -7.96 -11.78 4.22
N VAL A 168 -6.90 -12.54 4.48
CA VAL A 168 -5.64 -12.43 3.76
C VAL A 168 -5.39 -13.66 2.89
N LEU A 169 -5.29 -13.46 1.58
CA LEU A 169 -4.98 -14.51 0.62
C LEU A 169 -3.51 -14.45 0.20
N PRO A 170 -2.84 -15.59 -0.02
CA PRO A 170 -1.50 -15.59 -0.56
C PRO A 170 -1.50 -15.12 -2.02
N HIS A 171 -0.58 -14.22 -2.38
CA HIS A 171 -0.43 -13.74 -3.76
C HIS A 171 -0.03 -14.88 -4.74
N SER A 172 0.76 -15.85 -4.29
CA SER A 172 1.23 -16.97 -5.08
C SER A 172 0.28 -18.18 -4.98
N GLY A 173 0.14 -18.95 -6.07
CA GLY A 173 -0.65 -20.20 -6.09
C GLY A 173 -1.89 -20.17 -6.97
N GLY A 174 -2.13 -19.10 -7.75
CA GLY A 174 -3.16 -19.06 -8.82
C GLY A 174 -4.62 -18.98 -8.37
N THR A 175 -4.93 -19.24 -7.09
CA THR A 175 -6.31 -19.31 -6.58
C THR A 175 -6.83 -17.96 -6.07
N ALA A 176 -5.94 -17.00 -5.76
CA ALA A 176 -6.31 -15.73 -5.16
C ALA A 176 -7.27 -14.93 -6.06
N PHE A 177 -6.96 -14.80 -7.35
CA PHE A 177 -7.80 -14.05 -8.28
C PHE A 177 -9.25 -14.58 -8.35
N GLY A 178 -9.43 -15.91 -8.44
CA GLY A 178 -10.76 -16.53 -8.44
C GLY A 178 -11.52 -16.31 -7.13
N THR A 179 -10.82 -16.35 -6.00
CA THR A 179 -11.41 -16.07 -4.68
C THR A 179 -11.82 -14.62 -4.55
N LEU A 180 -10.97 -13.67 -4.95
CA LEU A 180 -11.30 -12.24 -4.97
C LEU A 180 -12.53 -11.96 -5.86
N ALA A 181 -12.57 -12.55 -7.08
CA ALA A 181 -13.70 -12.40 -7.98
C ALA A 181 -15.01 -12.94 -7.37
N ARG A 182 -14.95 -14.04 -6.64
CA ARG A 182 -16.10 -14.59 -5.92
C ARG A 182 -16.56 -13.63 -4.81
N ARG A 183 -15.63 -13.15 -3.96
CA ARG A 183 -15.97 -12.18 -2.89
C ARG A 183 -16.66 -10.93 -3.45
N LEU A 184 -16.16 -10.41 -4.58
CA LEU A 184 -16.78 -9.25 -5.24
C LEU A 184 -18.17 -9.55 -5.78
N ARG A 185 -18.39 -10.71 -6.41
CA ARG A 185 -19.74 -11.10 -6.87
C ARG A 185 -20.74 -11.28 -5.74
N ASP A 186 -20.23 -11.67 -4.55
CA ASP A 186 -21.02 -11.77 -3.33
C ASP A 186 -21.29 -10.38 -2.68
N GLY A 187 -20.93 -9.27 -3.36
CA GLY A 187 -21.11 -7.91 -2.87
C GLY A 187 -20.04 -7.46 -1.86
N GLY A 188 -18.94 -8.19 -1.71
CA GLY A 188 -17.89 -7.93 -0.73
C GLY A 188 -16.93 -6.82 -1.13
N LEU A 189 -16.06 -6.47 -0.17
CA LEU A 189 -14.99 -5.49 -0.33
C LEU A 189 -13.65 -6.19 -0.53
N VAL A 190 -12.88 -5.72 -1.51
CA VAL A 190 -11.49 -6.15 -1.77
C VAL A 190 -10.58 -4.93 -1.70
N CYS A 191 -9.46 -5.04 -0.97
CA CYS A 191 -8.46 -3.97 -0.85
C CYS A 191 -7.11 -4.45 -1.40
N LEU A 192 -6.53 -3.71 -2.35
CA LEU A 192 -5.31 -4.10 -3.05
C LEU A 192 -4.31 -2.94 -3.10
N VAL A 193 -3.07 -3.19 -2.68
CA VAL A 193 -1.98 -2.27 -2.97
C VAL A 193 -1.56 -2.49 -4.42
N ALA A 194 -1.57 -1.44 -5.25
CA ALA A 194 -1.59 -1.56 -6.70
C ALA A 194 -0.70 -0.56 -7.47
N ASP A 195 0.26 0.09 -6.81
CA ASP A 195 1.13 1.10 -7.44
C ASP A 195 2.41 0.52 -8.05
N ARG A 196 2.62 -0.81 -7.98
CA ARG A 196 3.86 -1.43 -8.45
C ARG A 196 3.65 -2.88 -8.88
N ASP A 197 4.13 -3.20 -10.08
CA ASP A 197 4.36 -4.57 -10.53
C ASP A 197 5.79 -4.70 -11.07
N LEU A 198 6.61 -5.50 -10.42
CA LEU A 198 8.00 -5.76 -10.84
C LEU A 198 8.12 -6.96 -11.79
N SER A 199 7.01 -7.58 -12.14
CA SER A 199 6.98 -8.67 -13.12
C SER A 199 6.96 -8.15 -14.56
N ALA A 200 7.19 -9.04 -15.53
CA ALA A 200 7.05 -8.70 -16.94
C ALA A 200 5.59 -8.59 -17.41
N SER A 201 4.63 -9.03 -16.58
CA SER A 201 3.19 -9.08 -16.90
C SER A 201 2.39 -7.87 -16.44
N GLY A 202 3.02 -6.91 -15.75
CA GLY A 202 2.39 -5.66 -15.34
C GLY A 202 1.97 -4.80 -16.53
N VAL A 203 0.93 -4.00 -16.35
CA VAL A 203 0.46 -3.02 -17.34
C VAL A 203 1.38 -1.80 -17.31
N GLU A 204 1.90 -1.42 -18.48
CA GLU A 204 2.69 -0.21 -18.62
C GLU A 204 1.79 1.02 -18.55
N VAL A 205 2.19 1.98 -17.73
CA VAL A 205 1.49 3.25 -17.51
C VAL A 205 2.48 4.41 -17.54
N ASP A 206 2.01 5.56 -17.96
CA ASP A 206 2.72 6.83 -17.71
C ASP A 206 2.53 7.19 -16.23
N PHE A 207 3.64 7.41 -15.53
CA PHE A 207 3.63 7.74 -14.13
C PHE A 207 4.72 8.75 -13.81
N PHE A 208 4.34 10.00 -13.57
CA PHE A 208 5.25 11.13 -13.42
C PHE A 208 6.16 11.35 -14.63
N GLY A 209 5.61 11.19 -15.84
CA GLY A 209 6.33 11.42 -17.08
C GLY A 209 7.34 10.34 -17.48
N ASP A 210 7.33 9.20 -16.79
CA ASP A 210 8.17 8.04 -17.12
C ASP A 210 7.33 6.75 -17.07
N THR A 211 7.77 5.69 -17.76
CA THR A 211 7.00 4.45 -17.83
C THR A 211 7.24 3.56 -16.62
N ALA A 212 6.17 3.20 -15.92
CA ALA A 212 6.15 2.23 -14.82
C ALA A 212 5.24 1.04 -15.14
N ARG A 213 5.31 -0.02 -14.33
CA ARG A 213 4.37 -1.14 -14.41
C ARG A 213 3.53 -1.22 -13.15
N MET A 214 2.21 -1.34 -13.36
CA MET A 214 1.23 -1.57 -12.29
C MET A 214 0.47 -2.87 -12.51
N PRO A 215 -0.05 -3.52 -11.44
CA PRO A 215 -0.75 -4.79 -11.58
C PRO A 215 -2.08 -4.62 -12.31
N ALA A 216 -2.33 -5.51 -13.29
CA ALA A 216 -3.59 -5.59 -14.02
C ALA A 216 -4.78 -6.04 -13.14
N GLY A 217 -4.50 -6.65 -11.99
CA GLY A 217 -5.47 -7.33 -11.13
C GLY A 217 -6.72 -6.51 -10.81
N PRO A 218 -6.61 -5.28 -10.30
CA PRO A 218 -7.77 -4.45 -9.96
C PRO A 218 -8.69 -4.19 -11.16
N ALA A 219 -8.12 -3.81 -12.30
CA ALA A 219 -8.88 -3.52 -13.53
C ALA A 219 -9.55 -4.80 -14.09
N LEU A 220 -8.83 -5.93 -14.07
CA LEU A 220 -9.38 -7.22 -14.52
C LEU A 220 -10.52 -7.72 -13.62
N LEU A 221 -10.40 -7.55 -12.30
CA LEU A 221 -11.46 -7.90 -11.36
C LEU A 221 -12.70 -7.05 -11.59
N ALA A 222 -12.55 -5.73 -11.75
CA ALA A 222 -13.65 -4.82 -12.02
C ALA A 222 -14.40 -5.19 -13.31
N GLN A 223 -13.66 -5.43 -14.41
CA GLN A 223 -14.25 -5.86 -15.69
C GLN A 223 -15.00 -7.21 -15.59
N GLN A 224 -14.44 -8.15 -14.82
CA GLN A 224 -15.01 -9.51 -14.75
C GLN A 224 -16.19 -9.61 -13.80
N THR A 225 -16.29 -8.76 -12.78
CA THR A 225 -17.30 -8.85 -11.73
C THR A 225 -18.35 -7.75 -11.78
N GLY A 226 -18.06 -6.64 -12.47
CA GLY A 226 -18.86 -5.44 -12.43
C GLY A 226 -18.73 -4.64 -11.13
N ALA A 227 -17.76 -5.00 -10.28
CA ALA A 227 -17.48 -4.27 -9.05
C ALA A 227 -16.93 -2.87 -9.33
N LEU A 228 -17.24 -1.91 -8.46
CA LEU A 228 -16.67 -0.57 -8.54
C LEU A 228 -15.17 -0.61 -8.21
N LEU A 229 -14.38 0.08 -9.01
CA LEU A 229 -12.94 0.26 -8.76
C LEU A 229 -12.69 1.68 -8.26
N LEU A 230 -12.32 1.82 -6.99
CA LEU A 230 -12.11 3.09 -6.31
C LEU A 230 -10.63 3.26 -5.96
N PRO A 231 -9.93 4.25 -6.53
CA PRO A 231 -8.61 4.61 -6.05
C PRO A 231 -8.69 5.21 -4.64
N VAL A 232 -7.71 4.91 -3.79
CA VAL A 232 -7.60 5.47 -2.43
C VAL A 232 -6.20 6.00 -2.23
N THR A 233 -6.07 7.20 -1.70
CA THR A 233 -4.79 7.79 -1.30
C THR A 233 -4.80 8.12 0.19
N LEU A 234 -3.66 7.93 0.85
CA LEU A 234 -3.50 8.06 2.29
C LEU A 234 -2.36 9.03 2.59
N TRP A 235 -2.43 9.77 3.69
CA TRP A 235 -1.33 10.63 4.11
C TRP A 235 -1.35 10.87 5.61
N TYR A 236 -0.20 11.23 6.15
CA TYR A 236 -0.08 11.79 7.49
C TYR A 236 -0.15 13.31 7.40
N ASP A 237 -0.90 13.94 8.27
CA ASP A 237 -0.81 15.38 8.48
C ASP A 237 -0.08 15.68 9.81
N ASP A 238 -0.03 16.96 10.20
CA ASP A 238 0.61 17.40 11.43
C ASP A 238 -0.15 16.98 12.71
N SER A 239 -1.32 16.37 12.53
CA SER A 239 -2.12 15.82 13.62
C SER A 239 -1.77 14.35 13.91
N PRO A 240 -2.19 13.79 15.04
CA PRO A 240 -2.07 12.35 15.30
C PRO A 240 -3.01 11.50 14.42
N VAL A 241 -3.96 12.14 13.72
CA VAL A 241 -4.95 11.47 12.85
C VAL A 241 -4.39 11.33 11.44
N MET A 242 -4.34 10.11 10.93
CA MET A 242 -4.03 9.85 9.53
C MET A 242 -5.24 10.18 8.65
N ARG A 243 -4.99 10.65 7.44
CA ARG A 243 -6.02 11.02 6.48
C ARG A 243 -6.04 10.06 5.29
N GLY A 244 -7.20 9.96 4.65
CA GLY A 244 -7.35 9.28 3.38
C GLY A 244 -8.42 9.94 2.53
N ARG A 245 -8.37 9.68 1.22
CA ARG A 245 -9.40 10.06 0.26
C ARG A 245 -9.80 8.86 -0.56
N VAL A 246 -11.10 8.63 -0.70
CA VAL A 246 -11.68 7.71 -1.67
C VAL A 246 -12.00 8.52 -2.93
N HIS A 247 -11.26 8.27 -4.00
CA HIS A 247 -11.47 8.98 -5.27
C HIS A 247 -12.72 8.46 -6.00
N PRO A 248 -13.25 9.21 -6.99
CA PRO A 248 -14.32 8.73 -7.84
C PRO A 248 -14.00 7.39 -8.51
N PRO A 249 -15.02 6.59 -8.86
CA PRO A 249 -14.80 5.29 -9.48
C PRO A 249 -14.11 5.41 -10.84
N VAL A 250 -13.20 4.46 -11.09
CA VAL A 250 -12.60 4.27 -12.41
C VAL A 250 -13.62 3.58 -13.30
N GLU A 251 -13.99 4.26 -14.37
CA GLU A 251 -14.98 3.76 -15.32
C GLU A 251 -14.42 2.62 -16.19
N VAL A 252 -15.25 1.60 -16.44
CA VAL A 252 -14.93 0.56 -17.42
C VAL A 252 -15.28 1.10 -18.82
N PRO A 253 -14.30 1.20 -19.76
CA PRO A 253 -14.58 1.70 -21.10
C PRO A 253 -15.69 0.91 -21.81
N GLY A 254 -16.63 1.61 -22.46
CA GLY A 254 -17.76 0.99 -23.16
C GLY A 254 -17.36 0.17 -24.40
N SER A 255 -16.20 0.46 -25.00
CA SER A 255 -15.67 -0.20 -26.21
C SER A 255 -14.22 -0.62 -26.02
N GLY A 256 -13.70 -1.40 -26.94
CA GLY A 256 -12.32 -1.92 -26.93
C GLY A 256 -12.23 -3.34 -26.40
N THR A 257 -11.09 -3.97 -26.66
CA THR A 257 -10.73 -5.30 -26.17
C THR A 257 -10.52 -5.28 -24.65
N ARG A 258 -10.51 -6.46 -24.03
CA ARG A 258 -10.23 -6.59 -22.60
C ARG A 258 -8.87 -5.98 -22.22
N ALA A 259 -7.86 -6.16 -23.06
CA ALA A 259 -6.52 -5.62 -22.83
C ALA A 259 -6.49 -4.09 -22.88
N GLU A 260 -7.12 -3.48 -23.89
CA GLU A 260 -7.23 -2.03 -24.02
C GLU A 260 -7.99 -1.42 -22.84
N LYS A 261 -9.12 -2.02 -22.44
CA LYS A 261 -9.87 -1.60 -21.24
C LYS A 261 -9.00 -1.68 -19.97
N THR A 262 -8.24 -2.77 -19.82
CA THR A 262 -7.32 -2.93 -18.67
C THR A 262 -6.26 -1.84 -18.65
N SER A 263 -5.67 -1.51 -19.80
CA SER A 263 -4.67 -0.45 -19.92
C SER A 263 -5.24 0.91 -19.52
N VAL A 264 -6.40 1.29 -20.06
CA VAL A 264 -7.07 2.56 -19.75
C VAL A 264 -7.41 2.66 -18.26
N MET A 265 -7.98 1.60 -17.68
CA MET A 265 -8.35 1.59 -16.26
C MET A 265 -7.12 1.62 -15.34
N THR A 266 -6.03 0.94 -15.72
CA THR A 266 -4.79 0.95 -14.94
C THR A 266 -4.11 2.32 -15.03
N GLN A 267 -4.17 2.98 -16.19
CA GLN A 267 -3.70 4.37 -16.32
C GLN A 267 -4.51 5.32 -15.43
N ALA A 268 -5.84 5.19 -15.40
CA ALA A 268 -6.67 6.02 -14.53
C ALA A 268 -6.37 5.80 -13.03
N LEU A 269 -5.99 4.58 -12.63
CA LEU A 269 -5.47 4.33 -11.27
C LEU A 269 -4.14 5.05 -11.06
N ALA A 270 -3.21 4.97 -12.02
CA ALA A 270 -1.92 5.64 -11.95
C ALA A 270 -2.09 7.17 -11.79
N ASP A 271 -2.99 7.79 -12.55
CA ASP A 271 -3.28 9.22 -12.50
C ASP A 271 -3.83 9.64 -11.11
N ALA A 272 -4.76 8.86 -10.56
CA ALA A 272 -5.29 9.11 -9.22
C ALA A 272 -4.20 8.95 -8.13
N PHE A 273 -3.34 7.93 -8.26
CA PHE A 273 -2.22 7.73 -7.35
C PHE A 273 -1.19 8.85 -7.45
N ALA A 274 -0.86 9.27 -8.69
CA ALA A 274 0.06 10.37 -8.93
C ALA A 274 -0.40 11.66 -8.25
N THR A 275 -1.70 11.98 -8.34
CA THR A 275 -2.27 13.15 -7.65
C THR A 275 -2.02 13.09 -6.13
N GLY A 276 -2.37 12.00 -5.48
CA GLY A 276 -2.20 11.89 -4.03
C GLY A 276 -0.73 11.79 -3.59
N ILE A 277 0.14 11.19 -4.41
CA ILE A 277 1.58 11.12 -4.14
C ILE A 277 2.22 12.50 -4.33
N ALA A 278 1.82 13.27 -5.35
CA ALA A 278 2.33 14.63 -5.54
C ALA A 278 1.96 15.57 -4.39
N ASP A 279 0.76 15.42 -3.81
CA ASP A 279 0.31 16.19 -2.65
C ASP A 279 1.10 15.84 -1.37
N HIS A 280 1.49 14.56 -1.21
CA HIS A 280 2.15 14.03 0.01
C HIS A 280 3.31 13.08 -0.32
N PRO A 281 4.33 13.52 -1.07
CA PRO A 281 5.39 12.65 -1.57
C PRO A 281 6.19 11.96 -0.46
N GLN A 282 6.36 12.60 0.70
CA GLN A 282 7.05 12.01 1.85
C GLN A 282 6.34 10.77 2.43
N ASP A 283 5.05 10.58 2.12
CA ASP A 283 4.28 9.45 2.62
C ASP A 283 4.25 8.27 1.65
N TRP A 284 4.86 8.42 0.47
CA TRP A 284 5.00 7.33 -0.50
C TRP A 284 6.25 6.49 -0.22
N HIS A 285 6.04 5.27 0.24
CA HIS A 285 7.09 4.37 0.75
C HIS A 285 7.73 3.53 -0.36
N MET A 286 8.15 4.18 -1.45
CA MET A 286 8.75 3.49 -2.60
C MET A 286 10.28 3.45 -2.51
N LEU A 287 10.81 2.50 -1.73
CA LEU A 287 12.24 2.26 -1.56
C LEU A 287 12.81 1.28 -2.61
N GLN A 288 12.04 0.96 -3.65
CA GLN A 288 12.42 0.03 -4.71
C GLN A 288 12.46 0.77 -6.05
N ARG A 289 13.15 0.20 -7.04
CA ARG A 289 13.07 0.69 -8.41
C ARG A 289 11.66 0.42 -8.94
N LEU A 290 11.09 1.39 -9.63
CA LEU A 290 9.73 1.33 -10.14
C LEU A 290 9.67 1.50 -11.65
N TRP A 291 10.37 2.51 -12.19
CA TRP A 291 10.34 2.84 -13.61
C TRP A 291 11.15 1.86 -14.43
N LEU A 292 10.68 1.58 -15.66
CA LEU A 292 11.34 0.63 -16.55
C LEU A 292 12.78 1.04 -16.86
N ALA A 293 13.05 2.33 -16.97
CA ALA A 293 14.40 2.87 -17.19
C ALA A 293 15.39 2.50 -16.07
N ASP A 294 14.88 2.25 -14.85
CA ASP A 294 15.71 1.91 -13.69
C ASP A 294 15.80 0.40 -13.46
N LEU A 295 15.00 -0.41 -14.14
CA LEU A 295 14.99 -1.86 -14.00
C LEU A 295 16.12 -2.48 -14.82
N ASP A 296 16.74 -3.51 -14.26
CA ASP A 296 17.74 -4.31 -14.98
C ASP A 296 17.04 -5.08 -16.11
N PRO A 297 17.48 -4.92 -17.39
CA PRO A 297 16.88 -5.61 -18.52
C PRO A 297 16.84 -7.15 -18.39
N GLU A 298 17.73 -7.72 -17.57
CA GLU A 298 17.79 -9.18 -17.37
C GLU A 298 16.81 -9.68 -16.30
N ARG A 299 16.32 -8.82 -15.40
CA ARG A 299 15.37 -9.21 -14.33
C ARG A 299 13.92 -9.37 -14.79
N GLY A 300 13.57 -8.90 -15.97
CA GLY A 300 12.22 -8.99 -16.54
C GLY A 300 12.00 -10.19 -17.47
N ARG A 301 12.96 -11.10 -17.58
CA ARG A 301 12.78 -12.34 -18.35
C ARG A 301 12.35 -13.47 -17.42
N PRO A 302 11.26 -14.21 -17.78
CA PRO A 302 10.75 -15.34 -17.02
C PRO A 302 11.76 -16.48 -16.91
#